data_583c4cd50e36801a50ffba4cd0a1b201
#
_entry.id   583c4cd50e36801a50ffba4cd0a1b201
#
_cell.length_a   1.000
_cell.length_b   1.000
_cell.length_c   1.000
_cell.angle_alpha   90.00
_cell.angle_beta   90.00
_cell.angle_gamma   90.00
#
_symmetry.space_group_name_H-M   'P 1'
#
loop_
_entity.id
_entity.type
_entity.pdbx_description
1 polymer ?
#
loop_
_entity_poly.entity_id
_entity_poly.type
_entity_poly.pdbx_seq_one_letter_code
_entity_poly.pdbx_strand_id
1 'polypeptide(L)'
;MLDVSVLYGGLEAPSTPHRYGRAITQIDPPPHQRMAVAKSAAARRPIVVWNFTRTCNLRCVHCYTDSQAVAYDGELTTDECKAVLDDLAEFGVPAVLFSGGEPMIRPDFYELAEHARGLRLHVVVSTNGTLIDRAAAERIKELKFAYVGISLDSADPGVHDEFRGMGGAFERTMRGIRHCVAVGQKVGLRLTLTPHTCSDLPAIFELIERESIDRACFYHLCPAGRGQDLAALSHAESRRAIDAIFDASAKLVQTGRRVEILTVDNHCDGPYLWLRMLRDGHPRARQVLDMLAFNGGARFSSGVGIGNIDFNGDVHADQFSMFRTFGNVRERPFSQIWQDTSDPVMAGLKDRLPLLTGRCASCRFKSLCGGSLRARAEIATGQTWAPDPGCYLTDEEIAGEPIVVAEASAVSAEEPNGNRRAPSG
;
A
#
# COMPACT_ATOMS: atom_id res chain seq x y z
N MET A 1 -5.71 -0.46 0.79
CA MET A 1 -5.35 -1.03 -0.52
C MET A 1 -6.37 -2.07 -0.91
N LEU A 2 -7.07 -1.88 -2.03
CA LEU A 2 -8.12 -2.74 -2.57
C LEU A 2 -7.62 -3.38 -3.87
N ASP A 3 -7.70 -4.71 -3.99
CA ASP A 3 -7.31 -5.44 -5.20
C ASP A 3 -8.55 -5.65 -6.09
N VAL A 4 -8.67 -4.78 -7.08
CA VAL A 4 -9.83 -4.74 -7.99
C VAL A 4 -9.85 -5.98 -8.88
N SER A 5 -8.69 -6.42 -9.38
CA SER A 5 -8.59 -7.61 -10.23
C SER A 5 -9.11 -8.86 -9.55
N VAL A 6 -8.82 -9.00 -8.25
CA VAL A 6 -9.29 -10.13 -7.43
C VAL A 6 -10.78 -9.99 -7.09
N LEU A 7 -11.17 -8.84 -6.56
CA LEU A 7 -12.52 -8.64 -6.04
C LEU A 7 -13.56 -8.53 -7.15
N TYR A 8 -13.34 -7.64 -8.10
CA TYR A 8 -14.28 -7.39 -9.19
C TYR A 8 -14.04 -8.32 -10.36
N GLY A 9 -12.79 -8.46 -10.81
CA GLY A 9 -12.42 -9.30 -11.95
C GLY A 9 -12.40 -10.81 -11.69
N GLY A 10 -12.26 -11.24 -10.43
CA GLY A 10 -12.16 -12.67 -10.08
C GLY A 10 -10.78 -13.29 -10.33
N LEU A 11 -9.73 -12.48 -10.49
CA LEU A 11 -8.37 -12.97 -10.65
C LEU A 11 -7.91 -13.71 -9.40
N GLU A 12 -7.32 -14.88 -9.57
CA GLU A 12 -6.57 -15.55 -8.51
C GLU A 12 -5.13 -15.03 -8.50
N ALA A 13 -4.72 -14.37 -7.41
CA ALA A 13 -3.39 -13.81 -7.24
C ALA A 13 -2.69 -14.40 -6.01
N PRO A 14 -1.35 -14.54 -6.01
CA PRO A 14 -0.60 -15.05 -4.84
C PRO A 14 -0.79 -14.22 -3.57
N SER A 15 -1.12 -12.94 -3.70
CA SER A 15 -1.41 -12.03 -2.59
C SER A 15 -2.81 -12.21 -1.99
N THR A 16 -3.72 -12.92 -2.68
CA THR A 16 -5.13 -13.06 -2.29
C THR A 16 -5.33 -13.66 -0.90
N PRO A 17 -4.65 -14.76 -0.49
CA PRO A 17 -4.84 -15.33 0.83
C PRO A 17 -4.53 -14.37 1.98
N HIS A 18 -3.56 -13.49 1.79
CA HIS A 18 -3.13 -12.53 2.82
C HIS A 18 -4.12 -11.38 2.97
N ARG A 19 -4.66 -10.91 1.84
CA ARG A 19 -5.60 -9.79 1.82
C ARG A 19 -7.02 -10.19 2.14
N TYR A 20 -7.45 -11.37 1.70
CA TYR A 20 -8.86 -11.75 1.64
C TYR A 20 -9.18 -13.13 2.23
N GLY A 21 -8.20 -13.84 2.78
CA GLY A 21 -8.39 -15.11 3.46
C GLY A 21 -8.32 -16.35 2.57
N ARG A 22 -8.28 -17.53 3.21
CA ARG A 22 -8.07 -18.82 2.54
C ARG A 22 -9.24 -19.31 1.68
N ALA A 23 -10.43 -18.77 1.87
CA ALA A 23 -11.63 -19.19 1.14
C ALA A 23 -11.54 -19.00 -0.38
N ILE A 24 -10.47 -18.37 -0.87
CA ILE A 24 -10.33 -17.94 -2.26
C ILE A 24 -9.22 -18.67 -2.99
N THR A 25 -8.21 -19.19 -2.27
CA THR A 25 -7.11 -19.96 -2.86
C THR A 25 -6.74 -21.14 -1.98
N GLN A 26 -6.40 -22.28 -2.60
CA GLN A 26 -5.91 -23.48 -1.92
C GLN A 26 -4.42 -23.39 -1.54
N ILE A 27 -3.78 -22.23 -1.71
CA ILE A 27 -2.35 -22.05 -1.49
C ILE A 27 -2.09 -21.64 -0.04
N ASP A 28 -1.32 -22.44 0.68
CA ASP A 28 -0.83 -22.09 2.02
C ASP A 28 0.16 -20.90 1.93
N PRO A 29 -0.03 -19.85 2.74
CA PRO A 29 0.88 -18.72 2.75
C PRO A 29 2.26 -19.13 3.28
N PRO A 30 3.35 -18.58 2.72
CA PRO A 30 4.68 -18.75 3.28
C PRO A 30 4.76 -18.35 4.76
N PRO A 31 5.68 -18.92 5.56
CA PRO A 31 5.73 -18.70 7.02
C PRO A 31 5.76 -17.23 7.45
N HIS A 32 6.54 -16.40 6.74
CA HIS A 32 6.64 -14.95 7.01
C HIS A 32 5.33 -14.19 6.76
N GLN A 33 4.44 -14.73 5.96
CA GLN A 33 3.15 -14.12 5.64
C GLN A 33 2.03 -14.58 6.60
N ARG A 34 2.23 -15.67 7.35
CA ARG A 34 1.25 -16.14 8.34
C ARG A 34 1.02 -15.13 9.46
N MET A 35 2.07 -14.39 9.85
CA MET A 35 1.97 -13.34 10.88
C MET A 35 1.22 -12.09 10.39
N ALA A 36 1.29 -11.77 9.09
CA ALA A 36 0.54 -10.66 8.50
C ALA A 36 -0.99 -10.87 8.50
N VAL A 37 -1.44 -12.12 8.67
CA VAL A 37 -2.86 -12.52 8.69
C VAL A 37 -3.42 -12.59 10.12
N ALA A 38 -2.63 -12.20 11.13
CA ALA A 38 -3.09 -12.19 12.52
C ALA A 38 -4.37 -11.35 12.68
N LYS A 39 -5.38 -11.92 13.36
CA LYS A 39 -6.73 -11.35 13.48
C LYS A 39 -6.78 -10.11 14.39
N SER A 40 -5.86 -9.93 15.32
CA SER A 40 -5.79 -8.75 16.20
C SER A 40 -4.76 -7.73 15.71
N ALA A 41 -5.05 -6.46 15.92
CA ALA A 41 -4.12 -5.37 15.59
C ALA A 41 -2.77 -5.52 16.33
N ALA A 42 -2.80 -5.99 17.58
CA ALA A 42 -1.59 -6.19 18.39
C ALA A 42 -0.66 -7.30 17.88
N ALA A 43 -1.22 -8.33 17.22
CA ALA A 43 -0.45 -9.43 16.68
C ALA A 43 0.07 -9.17 15.25
N ARG A 44 -0.45 -8.14 14.55
CA ARG A 44 -0.02 -7.79 13.19
C ARG A 44 1.34 -7.10 13.22
N ARG A 45 2.20 -7.49 12.28
CA ARG A 45 3.44 -6.79 11.99
C ARG A 45 3.23 -5.91 10.75
N PRO A 46 3.69 -4.65 10.77
CA PRO A 46 3.47 -3.74 9.65
C PRO A 46 4.38 -4.06 8.45
N ILE A 47 3.91 -3.75 7.25
CA ILE A 47 4.80 -3.42 6.16
C ILE A 47 5.42 -2.07 6.51
N VAL A 48 6.74 -1.98 6.47
CA VAL A 48 7.43 -0.73 6.77
C VAL A 48 7.78 -0.01 5.47
N VAL A 49 7.17 1.17 5.26
CA VAL A 49 7.60 2.11 4.24
C VAL A 49 8.77 2.89 4.82
N TRP A 50 9.95 2.73 4.25
CA TRP A 50 11.12 3.43 4.74
C TRP A 50 11.60 4.47 3.74
N ASN A 51 11.50 5.72 4.13
CA ASN A 51 12.01 6.85 3.36
C ASN A 51 13.51 7.00 3.66
N PHE A 52 14.35 6.26 2.97
CA PHE A 52 15.80 6.20 3.21
C PHE A 52 16.52 7.53 3.10
N THR A 53 16.05 8.38 2.18
CA THR A 53 16.63 9.69 1.90
C THR A 53 15.52 10.65 1.53
N ARG A 54 15.74 11.92 1.80
CA ARG A 54 14.91 13.00 1.28
C ARG A 54 15.42 13.54 -0.05
N THR A 55 16.68 13.25 -0.41
CA THR A 55 17.27 13.66 -1.69
C THR A 55 16.54 12.96 -2.85
N CYS A 56 16.21 13.73 -3.89
CA CYS A 56 15.58 13.20 -5.11
C CYS A 56 16.07 13.97 -6.33
N ASN A 57 16.29 13.28 -7.43
CA ASN A 57 16.61 13.89 -8.72
C ASN A 57 15.41 14.49 -9.46
N LEU A 58 14.19 14.33 -8.91
CA LEU A 58 12.95 14.93 -9.42
C LEU A 58 12.36 15.93 -8.43
N ARG A 59 11.43 16.78 -8.93
CA ARG A 59 10.69 17.73 -8.12
C ARG A 59 9.18 17.62 -8.40
N CYS A 60 8.62 16.46 -8.15
CA CYS A 60 7.21 16.16 -8.42
C CYS A 60 6.28 17.13 -7.69
N VAL A 61 5.20 17.56 -8.36
CA VAL A 61 4.22 18.50 -7.78
C VAL A 61 3.43 17.91 -6.62
N HIS A 62 3.28 16.58 -6.55
CA HIS A 62 2.52 15.85 -5.52
C HIS A 62 3.40 15.21 -4.43
N CYS A 63 4.69 15.56 -4.35
CA CYS A 63 5.64 14.86 -3.47
C CYS A 63 5.28 15.03 -1.99
N TYR A 64 4.94 13.94 -1.31
CA TYR A 64 4.56 13.95 0.11
C TYR A 64 5.74 14.18 1.07
N THR A 65 6.98 13.92 0.63
CA THR A 65 8.21 14.17 1.41
C THR A 65 8.82 15.54 1.15
N ASP A 66 8.27 16.31 0.22
CA ASP A 66 8.85 17.58 -0.25
C ASP A 66 10.34 17.44 -0.65
N SER A 67 10.66 16.36 -1.34
CA SER A 67 12.01 16.03 -1.78
C SER A 67 12.50 16.92 -2.91
N GLN A 68 13.82 17.21 -2.92
CA GLN A 68 14.50 18.03 -3.91
C GLN A 68 15.91 17.48 -4.18
N ALA A 69 16.56 18.00 -5.23
CA ALA A 69 17.93 17.62 -5.61
C ALA A 69 18.99 18.36 -4.77
N VAL A 70 18.89 18.21 -3.44
CA VAL A 70 19.83 18.78 -2.46
C VAL A 70 20.19 17.71 -1.43
N ALA A 71 21.35 17.84 -0.81
CA ALA A 71 21.69 17.03 0.35
C ALA A 71 20.92 17.52 1.59
N TYR A 72 20.52 16.58 2.42
CA TYR A 72 19.85 16.86 3.70
C TYR A 72 20.72 16.33 4.85
N ASP A 73 20.84 17.12 5.91
CA ASP A 73 21.52 16.71 7.13
C ASP A 73 20.62 15.79 7.98
N GLY A 74 21.24 14.94 8.79
CA GLY A 74 20.55 14.12 9.78
C GLY A 74 19.99 12.81 9.24
N GLU A 75 20.18 12.48 7.97
CA GLU A 75 19.80 11.15 7.45
C GLU A 75 20.56 10.03 8.19
N LEU A 76 19.91 8.86 8.33
CA LEU A 76 20.52 7.70 8.95
C LEU A 76 21.78 7.27 8.18
N THR A 77 22.87 6.98 8.90
CA THR A 77 24.09 6.38 8.36
C THR A 77 23.86 4.95 7.89
N THR A 78 24.78 4.37 7.12
CA THR A 78 24.72 2.98 6.67
C THR A 78 24.60 2.01 7.85
N ASP A 79 25.38 2.22 8.91
CA ASP A 79 25.35 1.34 10.08
C ASP A 79 24.05 1.48 10.88
N GLU A 80 23.52 2.69 11.05
CA GLU A 80 22.20 2.90 11.65
C GLU A 80 21.10 2.22 10.81
N CYS A 81 21.18 2.34 9.48
CA CYS A 81 20.25 1.65 8.58
C CYS A 81 20.31 0.12 8.73
N LYS A 82 21.52 -0.47 8.85
CA LYS A 82 21.66 -1.91 9.09
C LYS A 82 21.07 -2.33 10.42
N ALA A 83 21.32 -1.57 11.49
CA ALA A 83 20.71 -1.85 12.80
C ALA A 83 19.17 -1.82 12.76
N VAL A 84 18.59 -0.89 12.01
CA VAL A 84 17.14 -0.86 11.77
C VAL A 84 16.68 -2.11 11.01
N LEU A 85 17.38 -2.53 9.97
CA LEU A 85 17.04 -3.76 9.22
C LEU A 85 17.10 -5.00 10.11
N ASP A 86 18.09 -5.08 11.00
CA ASP A 86 18.22 -6.18 11.96
C ASP A 86 17.01 -6.24 12.92
N ASP A 87 16.60 -5.11 13.50
CA ASP A 87 15.40 -5.02 14.34
C ASP A 87 14.12 -5.36 13.57
N LEU A 88 13.96 -4.87 12.35
CA LEU A 88 12.79 -5.19 11.52
C LEU A 88 12.70 -6.68 11.20
N ALA A 89 13.84 -7.33 10.95
CA ALA A 89 13.90 -8.77 10.68
C ALA A 89 13.57 -9.59 11.94
N GLU A 90 14.14 -9.24 13.08
CA GLU A 90 13.85 -9.87 14.38
C GLU A 90 12.38 -9.68 14.77
N PHE A 91 11.85 -8.47 14.57
CA PHE A 91 10.43 -8.16 14.80
C PHE A 91 9.49 -8.94 13.88
N GLY A 92 9.98 -9.43 12.74
CA GLY A 92 9.24 -10.25 11.80
C GLY A 92 8.31 -9.44 10.90
N VAL A 93 8.71 -8.24 10.45
CA VAL A 93 7.92 -7.48 9.49
C VAL A 93 7.76 -8.25 8.17
N PRO A 94 6.56 -8.24 7.54
CA PRO A 94 6.32 -9.03 6.34
C PRO A 94 7.05 -8.48 5.09
N ALA A 95 7.35 -7.20 5.05
CA ALA A 95 8.10 -6.56 3.98
C ALA A 95 8.62 -5.18 4.39
N VAL A 96 9.71 -4.77 3.76
CA VAL A 96 10.24 -3.40 3.82
C VAL A 96 10.17 -2.79 2.43
N LEU A 97 9.58 -1.61 2.32
CA LEU A 97 9.50 -0.84 1.09
C LEU A 97 10.57 0.26 1.12
N PHE A 98 11.65 0.07 0.37
CA PHE A 98 12.70 1.07 0.18
C PHE A 98 12.15 2.23 -0.66
N SER A 99 12.00 3.39 -0.05
CA SER A 99 11.37 4.58 -0.59
C SER A 99 12.13 5.85 -0.16
N GLY A 100 11.51 7.00 -0.29
CA GLY A 100 12.06 8.28 0.13
C GLY A 100 11.82 9.37 -0.89
N GLY A 101 12.85 10.19 -1.13
CA GLY A 101 12.98 10.95 -2.35
C GLY A 101 13.17 9.97 -3.52
N GLU A 102 14.43 9.71 -3.86
CA GLU A 102 14.76 8.60 -4.76
C GLU A 102 15.76 7.66 -4.06
N PRO A 103 15.35 6.45 -3.64
CA PRO A 103 16.20 5.58 -2.84
C PRO A 103 17.49 5.16 -3.57
N MET A 104 17.47 5.05 -4.90
CA MET A 104 18.63 4.66 -5.70
C MET A 104 19.72 5.76 -5.80
N ILE A 105 19.48 6.96 -5.29
CA ILE A 105 20.52 8.01 -5.17
C ILE A 105 21.48 7.70 -4.03
N ARG A 106 21.06 6.98 -2.98
CA ARG A 106 21.94 6.65 -1.87
C ARG A 106 23.09 5.76 -2.34
N PRO A 107 24.34 6.10 -2.02
CA PRO A 107 25.50 5.29 -2.43
C PRO A 107 25.45 3.87 -1.88
N ASP A 108 24.88 3.69 -0.68
CA ASP A 108 24.77 2.43 0.04
C ASP A 108 23.47 1.65 -0.25
N PHE A 109 22.66 2.08 -1.22
CA PHE A 109 21.37 1.44 -1.56
C PHE A 109 21.50 -0.09 -1.78
N TYR A 110 22.46 -0.50 -2.60
CA TYR A 110 22.66 -1.92 -2.89
C TYR A 110 23.24 -2.69 -1.71
N GLU A 111 24.13 -2.07 -0.91
CA GLU A 111 24.67 -2.67 0.31
C GLU A 111 23.55 -2.94 1.33
N LEU A 112 22.66 -1.99 1.54
CA LEU A 112 21.49 -2.16 2.41
C LEU A 112 20.51 -3.22 1.89
N ALA A 113 20.34 -3.31 0.57
CA ALA A 113 19.52 -4.35 -0.04
C ALA A 113 20.15 -5.76 0.13
N GLU A 114 21.48 -5.88 0.03
CA GLU A 114 22.20 -7.13 0.32
C GLU A 114 22.05 -7.53 1.78
N HIS A 115 22.21 -6.59 2.70
CA HIS A 115 22.04 -6.83 4.13
C HIS A 115 20.62 -7.32 4.45
N ALA A 116 19.59 -6.61 3.96
CA ALA A 116 18.20 -7.01 4.12
C ALA A 116 17.89 -8.41 3.54
N ARG A 117 18.49 -8.74 2.39
CA ARG A 117 18.39 -10.08 1.80
C ARG A 117 19.04 -11.15 2.69
N GLY A 118 20.21 -10.87 3.26
CA GLY A 118 20.88 -11.74 4.22
C GLY A 118 20.00 -12.08 5.42
N LEU A 119 19.22 -11.12 5.88
CA LEU A 119 18.23 -11.25 6.95
C LEU A 119 16.91 -11.92 6.48
N ARG A 120 16.79 -12.27 5.20
CA ARG A 120 15.58 -12.84 4.57
C ARG A 120 14.36 -11.91 4.60
N LEU A 121 14.56 -10.61 4.68
CA LEU A 121 13.51 -9.62 4.54
C LEU A 121 12.98 -9.59 3.10
N HIS A 122 11.68 -9.44 2.95
CA HIS A 122 11.07 -9.13 1.66
C HIS A 122 11.25 -7.65 1.34
N VAL A 123 12.13 -7.36 0.40
CA VAL A 123 12.41 -5.99 -0.02
C VAL A 123 11.62 -5.66 -1.28
N VAL A 124 11.00 -4.50 -1.26
CA VAL A 124 10.33 -3.85 -2.40
C VAL A 124 10.98 -2.48 -2.57
N VAL A 125 11.14 -2.00 -3.78
CA VAL A 125 11.59 -0.62 -4.02
C VAL A 125 10.48 0.22 -4.64
N SER A 126 10.34 1.46 -4.16
CA SER A 126 9.51 2.51 -4.75
C SER A 126 10.44 3.57 -5.33
N THR A 127 10.48 3.69 -6.64
CA THR A 127 11.43 4.54 -7.37
C THR A 127 10.71 5.32 -8.46
N ASN A 128 11.31 6.44 -8.89
CA ASN A 128 10.87 7.13 -10.09
C ASN A 128 11.34 6.43 -11.39
N GLY A 129 12.21 5.43 -11.28
CA GLY A 129 12.67 4.60 -12.39
C GLY A 129 13.71 5.25 -13.31
N THR A 130 14.00 6.54 -13.16
CA THR A 130 14.88 7.29 -14.07
C THR A 130 16.34 6.88 -13.99
N LEU A 131 16.76 6.23 -12.90
CA LEU A 131 18.12 5.75 -12.64
C LEU A 131 18.31 4.26 -12.97
N ILE A 132 17.28 3.57 -13.43
CA ILE A 132 17.37 2.15 -13.76
C ILE A 132 17.90 1.98 -15.18
N ASP A 133 19.20 1.79 -15.32
CA ASP A 133 19.82 1.27 -16.52
C ASP A 133 19.81 -0.27 -16.52
N ARG A 134 20.41 -0.88 -17.54
CA ARG A 134 20.45 -2.35 -17.65
C ARG A 134 21.20 -3.01 -16.49
N ALA A 135 22.33 -2.46 -16.09
CA ALA A 135 23.13 -3.00 -14.99
C ALA A 135 22.39 -2.91 -13.65
N ALA A 136 21.70 -1.78 -13.40
CA ALA A 136 20.85 -1.61 -12.23
C ALA A 136 19.69 -2.62 -12.21
N ALA A 137 19.03 -2.87 -13.35
CA ALA A 137 17.95 -3.85 -13.44
C ALA A 137 18.46 -5.29 -13.19
N GLU A 138 19.61 -5.66 -13.73
CA GLU A 138 20.26 -6.95 -13.48
C GLU A 138 20.60 -7.09 -11.98
N ARG A 139 21.16 -6.05 -11.36
CA ARG A 139 21.49 -6.05 -9.93
C ARG A 139 20.25 -6.15 -9.02
N ILE A 140 19.19 -5.44 -9.34
CA ILE A 140 17.89 -5.54 -8.64
C ILE A 140 17.35 -6.98 -8.71
N LYS A 141 17.44 -7.62 -9.89
CA LYS A 141 17.02 -9.01 -10.08
C LYS A 141 17.86 -9.99 -9.28
N GLU A 142 19.18 -9.85 -9.25
CA GLU A 142 20.11 -10.66 -8.46
C GLU A 142 19.83 -10.56 -6.96
N LEU A 143 19.50 -9.36 -6.48
CA LEU A 143 19.15 -9.08 -5.09
C LEU A 143 17.75 -9.57 -4.73
N LYS A 144 16.99 -10.10 -5.69
CA LYS A 144 15.65 -10.71 -5.50
C LYS A 144 14.64 -9.75 -4.88
N PHE A 145 14.64 -8.49 -5.33
CA PHE A 145 13.55 -7.59 -4.96
C PHE A 145 12.20 -8.24 -5.33
N ALA A 146 11.25 -8.24 -4.38
CA ALA A 146 9.95 -8.87 -4.57
C ALA A 146 9.17 -8.22 -5.72
N TYR A 147 9.24 -6.90 -5.87
CA TYR A 147 8.88 -6.14 -7.06
C TYR A 147 9.50 -4.74 -7.05
N VAL A 148 9.52 -4.11 -8.21
CA VAL A 148 9.93 -2.72 -8.40
C VAL A 148 8.68 -1.88 -8.70
N GLY A 149 8.31 -1.00 -7.77
CA GLY A 149 7.22 -0.04 -7.94
C GLY A 149 7.74 1.21 -8.61
N ILE A 150 7.41 1.42 -9.87
CA ILE A 150 7.88 2.56 -10.66
C ILE A 150 6.76 3.57 -10.82
N SER A 151 7.08 4.82 -10.51
CA SER A 151 6.13 5.91 -10.58
C SER A 151 5.94 6.40 -12.01
N LEU A 152 4.70 6.29 -12.53
CA LEU A 152 4.31 6.80 -13.85
C LEU A 152 2.89 7.37 -13.77
N ASP A 153 2.71 8.68 -13.96
CA ASP A 153 1.41 9.33 -13.74
C ASP A 153 0.61 9.59 -15.02
N SER A 154 1.25 9.52 -16.18
CA SER A 154 0.59 9.68 -17.48
C SER A 154 1.30 8.83 -18.54
N ALA A 155 0.58 8.44 -19.57
CA ALA A 155 1.14 7.85 -20.79
C ALA A 155 1.57 8.93 -21.80
N ASP A 156 1.18 10.20 -21.57
CA ASP A 156 1.68 11.35 -22.31
C ASP A 156 2.99 11.85 -21.71
N PRO A 157 4.09 11.92 -22.49
CA PRO A 157 5.39 12.37 -22.01
C PRO A 157 5.39 13.79 -21.42
N GLY A 158 4.65 14.71 -22.03
CA GLY A 158 4.59 16.10 -21.59
C GLY A 158 3.91 16.24 -20.25
N VAL A 159 2.75 15.58 -20.08
CA VAL A 159 2.00 15.56 -18.82
C VAL A 159 2.81 14.91 -17.71
N HIS A 160 3.47 13.78 -17.99
CA HIS A 160 4.32 13.11 -17.00
C HIS A 160 5.50 13.97 -16.57
N ASP A 161 6.22 14.56 -17.53
CA ASP A 161 7.41 15.40 -17.28
C ASP A 161 7.05 16.63 -16.45
N GLU A 162 5.94 17.30 -16.75
CA GLU A 162 5.43 18.42 -15.97
C GLU A 162 5.08 17.99 -14.54
N PHE A 163 4.34 16.89 -14.38
CA PHE A 163 3.92 16.38 -13.08
C PHE A 163 5.12 15.94 -12.23
N ARG A 164 6.18 15.42 -12.86
CA ARG A 164 7.42 14.99 -12.20
C ARG A 164 8.44 16.13 -12.06
N GLY A 165 8.20 17.28 -12.66
CA GLY A 165 9.05 18.47 -12.58
C GLY A 165 10.42 18.30 -13.23
N MET A 166 10.52 17.46 -14.28
CA MET A 166 11.75 17.23 -15.02
C MET A 166 11.48 16.80 -16.47
N GLY A 167 11.96 17.58 -17.43
CA GLY A 167 11.94 17.23 -18.85
C GLY A 167 12.70 15.93 -19.12
N GLY A 168 12.10 15.03 -19.90
CA GLY A 168 12.64 13.72 -20.24
C GLY A 168 12.55 12.68 -19.13
N ALA A 169 11.76 12.94 -18.07
CA ALA A 169 11.49 11.98 -17.01
C ALA A 169 10.75 10.75 -17.58
N PHE A 170 9.73 10.97 -18.42
CA PHE A 170 8.96 9.90 -19.05
C PHE A 170 9.85 8.90 -19.78
N GLU A 171 10.69 9.38 -20.69
CA GLU A 171 11.55 8.51 -21.50
C GLU A 171 12.55 7.72 -20.64
N ARG A 172 13.09 8.35 -19.58
CA ARG A 172 13.99 7.68 -18.64
C ARG A 172 13.26 6.61 -17.83
N THR A 173 12.07 6.94 -17.31
CA THR A 173 11.21 6.02 -16.55
C THR A 173 10.80 4.83 -17.41
N MET A 174 10.37 5.07 -18.67
CA MET A 174 10.01 4.00 -19.60
C MET A 174 11.19 3.09 -19.94
N ARG A 175 12.40 3.64 -20.10
CA ARG A 175 13.61 2.80 -20.25
C ARG A 175 13.83 1.93 -19.02
N GLY A 176 13.72 2.49 -17.81
CA GLY A 176 13.85 1.74 -16.55
C GLY A 176 12.84 0.60 -16.43
N ILE A 177 11.58 0.85 -16.81
CA ILE A 177 10.53 -0.18 -16.88
C ILE A 177 10.96 -1.31 -17.81
N ARG A 178 11.35 -0.98 -19.05
CA ARG A 178 11.74 -1.96 -20.07
C ARG A 178 12.97 -2.75 -19.67
N HIS A 179 13.96 -2.15 -19.00
CA HIS A 179 15.12 -2.87 -18.46
C HIS A 179 14.70 -3.89 -17.40
N CYS A 180 13.81 -3.51 -16.47
CA CYS A 180 13.29 -4.44 -15.47
C CYS A 180 12.51 -5.60 -16.11
N VAL A 181 11.61 -5.31 -17.05
CA VAL A 181 10.84 -6.34 -17.76
C VAL A 181 11.76 -7.29 -18.54
N ALA A 182 12.78 -6.76 -19.22
CA ALA A 182 13.74 -7.55 -20.00
C ALA A 182 14.52 -8.57 -19.17
N VAL A 183 14.80 -8.27 -17.89
CA VAL A 183 15.46 -9.23 -16.97
C VAL A 183 14.46 -10.09 -16.18
N GLY A 184 13.16 -9.99 -16.50
CA GLY A 184 12.08 -10.71 -15.82
C GLY A 184 11.87 -10.28 -14.37
N GLN A 185 12.20 -9.03 -14.03
CA GLN A 185 11.87 -8.43 -12.74
C GLN A 185 10.41 -8.01 -12.73
N LYS A 186 9.66 -8.38 -11.67
CA LYS A 186 8.26 -7.94 -11.50
C LYS A 186 8.19 -6.42 -11.37
N VAL A 187 7.39 -5.79 -12.24
CA VAL A 187 7.19 -4.33 -12.28
C VAL A 187 5.78 -3.98 -11.85
N GLY A 188 5.67 -2.96 -11.02
CA GLY A 188 4.39 -2.34 -10.66
C GLY A 188 4.40 -0.84 -10.95
N LEU A 189 3.40 -0.35 -11.69
CA LEU A 189 3.19 1.09 -11.85
C LEU A 189 2.56 1.70 -10.60
N ARG A 190 2.91 2.94 -10.33
CA ARG A 190 2.36 3.75 -9.25
C ARG A 190 1.92 5.10 -9.82
N LEU A 191 0.62 5.38 -9.74
CA LEU A 191 0.00 6.56 -10.32
C LEU A 191 -0.88 7.24 -9.28
N THR A 192 -0.79 8.57 -9.17
CA THR A 192 -1.65 9.35 -8.27
C THR A 192 -2.85 9.91 -9.05
N LEU A 193 -4.05 9.67 -8.54
CA LEU A 193 -5.31 10.15 -9.11
C LEU A 193 -5.50 11.63 -8.80
N THR A 194 -5.45 12.46 -9.82
CA THR A 194 -5.68 13.90 -9.81
C THR A 194 -6.52 14.30 -11.02
N PRO A 195 -7.06 15.53 -11.10
CA PRO A 195 -7.73 16.00 -12.31
C PRO A 195 -6.88 15.88 -13.58
N HIS A 196 -5.55 16.03 -13.46
CA HIS A 196 -4.61 15.94 -14.59
C HIS A 196 -4.34 14.51 -15.05
N THR A 197 -4.31 13.55 -14.13
CA THR A 197 -3.92 12.16 -14.44
C THR A 197 -5.11 11.26 -14.78
N CYS A 198 -6.31 11.59 -14.30
CA CYS A 198 -7.49 10.75 -14.51
C CYS A 198 -8.00 10.73 -15.96
N SER A 199 -7.79 11.80 -16.73
CA SER A 199 -8.14 11.82 -18.16
C SER A 199 -7.32 10.81 -18.99
N ASP A 200 -6.15 10.42 -18.51
CA ASP A 200 -5.21 9.55 -19.19
C ASP A 200 -5.34 8.06 -18.79
N LEU A 201 -6.29 7.73 -17.92
CA LEU A 201 -6.50 6.34 -17.48
C LEU A 201 -6.62 5.34 -18.62
N PRO A 202 -7.37 5.60 -19.72
CA PRO A 202 -7.43 4.65 -20.84
C PRO A 202 -6.05 4.35 -21.45
N ALA A 203 -5.24 5.39 -21.70
CA ALA A 203 -3.91 5.25 -22.27
C ALA A 203 -2.93 4.55 -21.29
N ILE A 204 -3.08 4.77 -19.98
CA ILE A 204 -2.34 4.04 -18.95
C ILE A 204 -2.67 2.54 -19.01
N PHE A 205 -3.94 2.15 -19.16
CA PHE A 205 -4.30 0.73 -19.29
C PHE A 205 -3.76 0.10 -20.58
N GLU A 206 -3.74 0.81 -21.68
CA GLU A 206 -3.07 0.37 -22.92
C GLU A 206 -1.55 0.21 -22.73
N LEU A 207 -0.92 1.13 -22.00
CA LEU A 207 0.51 1.05 -21.66
C LEU A 207 0.80 -0.18 -20.76
N ILE A 208 -0.04 -0.47 -19.77
CA ILE A 208 0.07 -1.66 -18.91
C ILE A 208 0.10 -2.93 -19.76
N GLU A 209 -0.78 -3.03 -20.76
CA GLU A 209 -0.82 -4.19 -21.66
C GLU A 209 0.42 -4.25 -22.58
N ARG A 210 0.77 -3.13 -23.21
CA ARG A 210 1.86 -3.04 -24.17
C ARG A 210 3.23 -3.32 -23.56
N GLU A 211 3.49 -2.80 -22.36
CA GLU A 211 4.78 -2.93 -21.68
C GLU A 211 4.83 -4.16 -20.75
N SER A 212 3.81 -5.03 -20.77
CA SER A 212 3.75 -6.25 -19.96
C SER A 212 3.94 -6.01 -18.45
N ILE A 213 3.24 -5.03 -17.92
CA ILE A 213 3.27 -4.65 -16.51
C ILE A 213 2.51 -5.67 -15.67
N ASP A 214 3.10 -6.13 -14.56
CA ASP A 214 2.51 -7.14 -13.68
C ASP A 214 1.49 -6.57 -12.69
N ARG A 215 1.63 -5.28 -12.34
CA ARG A 215 0.81 -4.61 -11.31
C ARG A 215 0.65 -3.13 -11.63
N ALA A 216 -0.51 -2.57 -11.29
CA ALA A 216 -0.69 -1.13 -11.25
C ALA A 216 -1.44 -0.72 -9.98
N CYS A 217 -0.94 0.33 -9.33
CA CYS A 217 -1.49 0.90 -8.11
C CYS A 217 -1.95 2.33 -8.37
N PHE A 218 -3.24 2.59 -8.21
CA PHE A 218 -3.87 3.89 -8.38
C PHE A 218 -4.11 4.50 -7.00
N TYR A 219 -3.37 5.54 -6.67
CA TYR A 219 -3.36 6.19 -5.35
C TYR A 219 -4.32 7.37 -5.33
N HIS A 220 -5.25 7.38 -4.40
CA HIS A 220 -5.96 8.62 -4.09
C HIS A 220 -5.01 9.64 -3.47
N LEU A 221 -5.08 10.89 -3.93
CA LEU A 221 -4.23 11.95 -3.42
C LEU A 221 -4.41 12.12 -1.90
N CYS A 222 -3.28 12.13 -1.17
CA CYS A 222 -3.22 12.64 0.19
C CYS A 222 -2.53 14.00 0.17
N PRO A 223 -3.12 15.06 0.75
CA PRO A 223 -2.58 16.41 0.71
C PRO A 223 -1.43 16.59 1.72
N ALA A 224 -0.36 15.79 1.55
CA ALA A 224 0.86 15.86 2.33
C ALA A 224 2.00 16.46 1.50
N GLY A 225 2.95 17.15 2.13
CA GLY A 225 4.05 17.83 1.44
C GLY A 225 3.52 18.78 0.36
N ARG A 226 4.15 18.78 -0.84
CA ARG A 226 3.68 19.58 -1.99
C ARG A 226 2.32 19.12 -2.54
N GLY A 227 1.87 17.91 -2.22
CA GLY A 227 0.55 17.45 -2.61
C GLY A 227 -0.60 18.26 -2.03
N GLN A 228 -0.37 19.06 -0.98
CA GLN A 228 -1.36 19.97 -0.41
C GLN A 228 -1.77 21.11 -1.36
N ASP A 229 -0.89 21.47 -2.29
CA ASP A 229 -1.13 22.54 -3.25
C ASP A 229 -1.91 22.06 -4.49
N LEU A 230 -2.17 20.77 -4.59
CA LEU A 230 -2.93 20.18 -5.71
C LEU A 230 -4.41 20.12 -5.43
N ALA A 231 -5.20 20.35 -6.47
CA ALA A 231 -6.63 20.09 -6.43
C ALA A 231 -6.89 18.58 -6.28
N ALA A 232 -7.64 18.20 -5.26
CA ALA A 232 -8.18 16.85 -5.14
C ALA A 232 -9.33 16.64 -6.14
N LEU A 233 -9.58 15.40 -6.53
CA LEU A 233 -10.78 15.04 -7.27
C LEU A 233 -12.02 15.35 -6.43
N SER A 234 -13.05 15.93 -7.04
CA SER A 234 -14.39 15.96 -6.45
C SER A 234 -14.90 14.51 -6.24
N HIS A 235 -15.90 14.34 -5.39
CA HIS A 235 -16.51 13.02 -5.17
C HIS A 235 -17.05 12.40 -6.47
N ALA A 236 -17.64 13.22 -7.35
CA ALA A 236 -18.14 12.76 -8.64
C ALA A 236 -17.00 12.33 -9.59
N GLU A 237 -15.88 13.04 -9.61
CA GLU A 237 -14.69 12.66 -10.39
C GLU A 237 -14.05 11.40 -9.83
N SER A 238 -13.95 11.29 -8.50
CA SER A 238 -13.44 10.08 -7.85
C SER A 238 -14.27 8.85 -8.24
N ARG A 239 -15.61 8.94 -8.24
CA ARG A 239 -16.48 7.85 -8.70
C ARG A 239 -16.21 7.48 -10.14
N ARG A 240 -16.15 8.46 -11.05
CA ARG A 240 -15.87 8.19 -12.48
C ARG A 240 -14.52 7.52 -12.68
N ALA A 241 -13.47 7.99 -12.00
CA ALA A 241 -12.13 7.41 -12.09
C ALA A 241 -12.11 5.95 -11.57
N ILE A 242 -12.74 5.71 -10.43
CA ILE A 242 -12.82 4.37 -9.82
C ILE A 242 -13.68 3.43 -10.66
N ASP A 243 -14.79 3.89 -11.23
CA ASP A 243 -15.60 3.10 -12.15
C ASP A 243 -14.80 2.71 -13.41
N ALA A 244 -14.06 3.65 -13.99
CA ALA A 244 -13.19 3.37 -15.14
C ALA A 244 -12.09 2.34 -14.81
N ILE A 245 -11.48 2.42 -13.61
CA ILE A 245 -10.49 1.45 -13.15
C ILE A 245 -11.14 0.06 -12.96
N PHE A 246 -12.34 -0.02 -12.40
CA PHE A 246 -13.06 -1.28 -12.23
C PHE A 246 -13.35 -1.95 -13.58
N ASP A 247 -13.88 -1.18 -14.54
CA ASP A 247 -14.22 -1.68 -15.88
C ASP A 247 -12.98 -2.16 -16.64
N ALA A 248 -11.91 -1.35 -16.64
CA ALA A 248 -10.67 -1.71 -17.30
C ALA A 248 -10.01 -2.93 -16.65
N SER A 249 -10.04 -3.03 -15.31
CA SER A 249 -9.54 -4.21 -14.60
C SER A 249 -10.31 -5.48 -14.95
N ALA A 250 -11.65 -5.40 -14.99
CA ALA A 250 -12.49 -6.55 -15.37
C ALA A 250 -12.19 -6.99 -16.82
N LYS A 251 -12.02 -6.05 -17.74
CA LYS A 251 -11.66 -6.32 -19.13
C LYS A 251 -10.33 -7.04 -19.24
N LEU A 252 -9.29 -6.60 -18.51
CA LEU A 252 -7.98 -7.27 -18.49
C LEU A 252 -8.11 -8.73 -18.04
N VAL A 253 -8.87 -9.00 -16.97
CA VAL A 253 -9.07 -10.36 -16.48
C VAL A 253 -9.85 -11.21 -17.50
N GLN A 254 -10.90 -10.66 -18.11
CA GLN A 254 -11.70 -11.34 -19.14
C GLN A 254 -10.86 -11.71 -20.39
N THR A 255 -9.89 -10.88 -20.75
CA THR A 255 -8.95 -11.16 -21.86
C THR A 255 -7.80 -12.09 -21.46
N GLY A 256 -7.82 -12.65 -20.25
CA GLY A 256 -6.81 -13.60 -19.75
C GLY A 256 -5.52 -12.95 -19.26
N ARG A 257 -5.47 -11.63 -19.11
CA ARG A 257 -4.31 -10.92 -18.58
C ARG A 257 -4.27 -11.05 -17.06
N ARG A 258 -3.11 -11.42 -16.54
CA ARG A 258 -2.89 -11.61 -15.09
C ARG A 258 -2.18 -10.38 -14.48
N VAL A 259 -2.86 -9.24 -14.53
CA VAL A 259 -2.36 -7.98 -13.97
C VAL A 259 -3.07 -7.68 -12.65
N GLU A 260 -2.31 -7.41 -11.60
CA GLU A 260 -2.88 -6.98 -10.31
C GLU A 260 -3.19 -5.47 -10.38
N ILE A 261 -4.47 -5.10 -10.41
CA ILE A 261 -4.94 -3.70 -10.38
C ILE A 261 -5.43 -3.36 -8.99
N LEU A 262 -4.84 -2.34 -8.38
CA LEU A 262 -5.12 -1.95 -7.01
C LEU A 262 -5.50 -0.47 -6.92
N THR A 263 -6.51 -0.17 -6.08
CA THR A 263 -6.72 1.20 -5.58
C THR A 263 -6.17 1.33 -4.16
N VAL A 264 -5.60 2.48 -3.85
CA VAL A 264 -4.81 2.69 -2.64
C VAL A 264 -5.18 4.02 -1.98
N ASP A 265 -5.02 4.08 -0.66
CA ASP A 265 -5.19 5.27 0.19
C ASP A 265 -6.63 5.82 0.28
N ASN A 266 -7.62 5.04 -0.19
CA ASN A 266 -9.02 5.31 0.12
C ASN A 266 -9.79 3.99 0.35
N HIS A 267 -10.14 3.73 1.59
CA HIS A 267 -10.80 2.47 1.94
C HIS A 267 -12.31 2.49 1.68
N CYS A 268 -12.90 3.62 1.29
CA CYS A 268 -14.30 3.65 0.85
C CYS A 268 -14.51 2.98 -0.53
N ASP A 269 -13.42 2.74 -1.28
CA ASP A 269 -13.45 1.97 -2.54
C ASP A 269 -14.03 0.57 -2.34
N GLY A 270 -13.77 -0.07 -1.17
CA GLY A 270 -14.31 -1.39 -0.86
C GLY A 270 -15.85 -1.41 -0.77
N PRO A 271 -16.47 -0.62 0.13
CA PRO A 271 -17.91 -0.42 0.14
C PRO A 271 -18.49 0.00 -1.20
N TYR A 272 -17.84 0.92 -1.93
CA TYR A 272 -18.32 1.38 -3.23
C TYR A 272 -18.32 0.26 -4.27
N LEU A 273 -17.25 -0.54 -4.34
CA LEU A 273 -17.17 -1.72 -5.20
C LEU A 273 -18.32 -2.70 -4.91
N TRP A 274 -18.57 -2.99 -3.64
CA TRP A 274 -19.66 -3.88 -3.26
C TRP A 274 -21.03 -3.33 -3.64
N LEU A 275 -21.28 -2.04 -3.42
CA LEU A 275 -22.52 -1.38 -3.83
C LEU A 275 -22.74 -1.44 -5.35
N ARG A 276 -21.67 -1.23 -6.11
CA ARG A 276 -21.70 -1.39 -7.57
C ARG A 276 -22.06 -2.81 -7.97
N MET A 277 -21.40 -3.81 -7.38
CA MET A 277 -21.70 -5.22 -7.63
C MET A 277 -23.15 -5.59 -7.33
N LEU A 278 -23.75 -5.01 -6.28
CA LEU A 278 -25.18 -5.20 -5.97
C LEU A 278 -26.07 -4.58 -7.03
N ARG A 279 -25.79 -3.35 -7.47
CA ARG A 279 -26.57 -2.67 -8.53
C ARG A 279 -26.53 -3.45 -9.85
N ASP A 280 -25.37 -4.01 -10.16
CA ASP A 280 -25.13 -4.75 -11.41
C ASP A 280 -25.59 -6.21 -11.31
N GLY A 281 -26.14 -6.67 -10.18
CA GLY A 281 -26.55 -8.06 -9.96
C GLY A 281 -25.38 -9.05 -10.04
N HIS A 282 -24.18 -8.63 -9.67
CA HIS A 282 -22.97 -9.44 -9.84
C HIS A 282 -23.00 -10.69 -8.94
N PRO A 283 -22.80 -11.91 -9.47
CA PRO A 283 -23.00 -13.17 -8.72
C PRO A 283 -22.06 -13.34 -7.52
N ARG A 284 -20.89 -12.68 -7.54
CA ARG A 284 -19.90 -12.74 -6.47
C ARG A 284 -20.09 -11.67 -5.36
N ALA A 285 -21.14 -10.84 -5.42
CA ALA A 285 -21.31 -9.73 -4.47
C ALA A 285 -21.27 -10.20 -3.00
N ARG A 286 -21.89 -11.34 -2.66
CA ARG A 286 -21.84 -11.91 -1.30
C ARG A 286 -20.42 -12.34 -0.92
N GLN A 287 -19.74 -13.09 -1.78
CA GLN A 287 -18.38 -13.52 -1.55
C GLN A 287 -17.44 -12.32 -1.33
N VAL A 288 -17.58 -11.28 -2.16
CA VAL A 288 -16.75 -10.07 -2.06
C VAL A 288 -16.99 -9.33 -0.74
N LEU A 289 -18.23 -9.30 -0.24
CA LEU A 289 -18.50 -8.74 1.08
C LEU A 289 -17.71 -9.47 2.18
N ASP A 290 -17.71 -10.80 2.16
CA ASP A 290 -16.96 -11.61 3.12
C ASP A 290 -15.44 -11.37 3.02
N MET A 291 -14.93 -11.20 1.80
CA MET A 291 -13.53 -10.84 1.53
C MET A 291 -13.15 -9.45 2.07
N LEU A 292 -14.00 -8.46 1.86
CA LEU A 292 -13.82 -7.10 2.39
C LEU A 292 -13.86 -7.10 3.92
N ALA A 293 -14.73 -7.90 4.49
CA ALA A 293 -14.83 -8.09 5.92
C ALA A 293 -13.55 -8.68 6.54
N PHE A 294 -13.02 -9.71 5.93
CA PHE A 294 -11.75 -10.30 6.32
C PHE A 294 -10.60 -9.28 6.21
N ASN A 295 -10.58 -8.49 5.14
CA ASN A 295 -9.58 -7.45 4.92
C ASN A 295 -9.64 -6.35 6.00
N GLY A 296 -10.84 -5.96 6.43
CA GLY A 296 -11.07 -4.99 7.50
C GLY A 296 -10.69 -3.55 7.15
N GLY A 297 -10.37 -3.26 5.90
CA GLY A 297 -10.10 -1.90 5.41
C GLY A 297 -9.00 -1.18 6.20
N ALA A 298 -9.29 0.06 6.61
CA ALA A 298 -8.34 0.89 7.35
C ALA A 298 -8.09 0.43 8.80
N ARG A 299 -8.93 -0.45 9.36
CA ARG A 299 -8.68 -1.04 10.70
C ARG A 299 -7.30 -1.70 10.78
N PHE A 300 -6.81 -2.19 9.66
CA PHE A 300 -5.54 -2.88 9.55
C PHE A 300 -4.57 -2.19 8.59
N SER A 301 -4.66 -0.86 8.46
CA SER A 301 -3.78 -0.01 7.66
C SER A 301 -2.83 0.80 8.55
N SER A 302 -2.86 2.13 8.47
CA SER A 302 -1.99 3.06 9.20
C SER A 302 -1.95 2.75 10.70
N GLY A 303 -0.76 2.64 11.26
CA GLY A 303 -0.54 2.34 12.68
C GLY A 303 -0.76 0.86 13.06
N VAL A 304 -1.14 -0.03 12.12
CA VAL A 304 -1.36 -1.46 12.38
C VAL A 304 -0.62 -2.35 11.38
N GLY A 305 -0.98 -2.29 10.12
CA GLY A 305 -0.40 -3.11 9.06
C GLY A 305 0.51 -2.33 8.11
N ILE A 306 0.60 -1.03 8.29
CA ILE A 306 1.54 -0.14 7.62
C ILE A 306 2.15 0.77 8.68
N GLY A 307 3.47 0.92 8.64
CA GLY A 307 4.25 1.90 9.40
C GLY A 307 5.23 2.60 8.48
N ASN A 308 5.79 3.71 8.95
CA ASN A 308 6.80 4.45 8.22
C ASN A 308 7.99 4.76 9.13
N ILE A 309 9.19 4.70 8.56
CA ILE A 309 10.41 5.28 9.12
C ILE A 309 10.84 6.35 8.13
N ASP A 310 11.07 7.57 8.57
CA ASP A 310 11.54 8.62 7.70
C ASP A 310 13.09 8.65 7.62
N PHE A 311 13.60 9.56 6.82
CA PHE A 311 15.05 9.71 6.55
C PHE A 311 15.86 10.10 7.79
N ASN A 312 15.24 10.70 8.82
CA ASN A 312 15.88 11.06 10.09
C ASN A 312 15.74 9.95 11.16
N GLY A 313 15.00 8.89 10.84
CA GLY A 313 14.74 7.78 11.76
C GLY A 313 13.48 7.95 12.61
N ASP A 314 12.67 8.97 12.36
CA ASP A 314 11.39 9.14 13.04
C ASP A 314 10.36 8.09 12.56
N VAL A 315 9.59 7.56 13.53
CA VAL A 315 8.58 6.53 13.27
C VAL A 315 7.19 7.14 13.22
N HIS A 316 6.45 6.85 12.14
CA HIS A 316 5.12 7.38 11.88
C HIS A 316 4.12 6.25 11.61
N ALA A 317 2.82 6.55 11.72
CA ALA A 317 1.74 5.59 11.47
C ALA A 317 1.66 5.11 10.01
N ASP A 318 2.03 5.96 9.07
CA ASP A 318 2.17 5.74 7.63
C ASP A 318 3.02 6.86 7.02
N GLN A 319 3.34 6.75 5.73
CA GLN A 319 4.20 7.70 5.01
C GLN A 319 3.61 9.12 4.87
N PHE A 320 2.32 9.32 5.11
CA PHE A 320 1.68 10.64 5.03
C PHE A 320 1.59 11.34 6.40
N SER A 321 1.79 10.60 7.48
CA SER A 321 1.66 11.08 8.86
C SER A 321 2.97 11.67 9.41
N MET A 322 3.85 12.20 8.55
CA MET A 322 5.17 12.76 8.95
C MET A 322 5.08 13.97 9.90
N PHE A 323 3.90 14.55 10.06
CA PHE A 323 3.64 15.62 11.04
C PHE A 323 3.50 15.10 12.49
N ARG A 324 3.54 13.77 12.71
CA ARG A 324 3.44 13.12 14.03
C ARG A 324 4.44 11.99 14.14
N THR A 325 5.41 12.10 15.05
CA THR A 325 6.34 11.01 15.39
C THR A 325 5.92 10.30 16.66
N PHE A 326 6.17 8.99 16.71
CA PHE A 326 5.96 8.14 17.90
C PHE A 326 7.29 7.77 18.59
N GLY A 327 8.40 8.21 18.07
CA GLY A 327 9.75 8.01 18.57
C GLY A 327 10.76 7.93 17.42
N ASN A 328 12.04 7.86 17.74
CA ASN A 328 13.13 7.81 16.78
C ASN A 328 13.93 6.50 16.94
N VAL A 329 14.31 5.87 15.83
CA VAL A 329 15.03 4.59 15.82
C VAL A 329 16.45 4.69 16.38
N ARG A 330 17.03 5.90 16.50
CA ARG A 330 18.30 6.14 17.22
C ARG A 330 18.17 6.03 18.74
N GLU A 331 16.97 6.25 19.27
CA GLU A 331 16.70 6.22 20.70
C GLU A 331 16.17 4.87 21.17
N ARG A 332 15.28 4.27 20.38
CA ARG A 332 14.65 2.97 20.65
C ARG A 332 14.45 2.18 19.37
N PRO A 333 14.57 0.84 19.37
CA PRO A 333 14.24 0.02 18.20
C PRO A 333 12.80 0.27 17.69
N PHE A 334 12.61 0.19 16.37
CA PHE A 334 11.29 0.32 15.76
C PHE A 334 10.26 -0.64 16.38
N SER A 335 10.68 -1.86 16.68
CA SER A 335 9.83 -2.88 17.30
C SER A 335 9.24 -2.44 18.64
N GLN A 336 10.00 -1.74 19.46
CA GLN A 336 9.54 -1.19 20.74
C GLN A 336 8.63 0.02 20.53
N ILE A 337 9.00 0.95 19.65
CA ILE A 337 8.20 2.14 19.32
C ILE A 337 6.83 1.70 18.78
N TRP A 338 6.79 0.73 17.89
CA TRP A 338 5.56 0.25 17.25
C TRP A 338 4.59 -0.43 18.19
N GLN A 339 5.08 -1.06 19.24
CA GLN A 339 4.28 -1.76 20.24
C GLN A 339 3.85 -0.84 21.40
N ASP A 340 4.50 0.31 21.54
CA ASP A 340 4.19 1.28 22.58
C ASP A 340 2.85 1.98 22.29
N THR A 341 1.89 1.79 23.17
CA THR A 341 0.55 2.39 23.09
C THR A 341 0.34 3.49 24.16
N SER A 342 1.41 4.02 24.72
CA SER A 342 1.33 5.15 25.66
C SER A 342 0.85 6.44 24.97
N ASP A 343 1.18 6.62 23.71
CA ASP A 343 0.60 7.70 22.89
C ASP A 343 -0.87 7.40 22.56
N PRO A 344 -1.82 8.30 22.87
CA PRO A 344 -3.25 8.05 22.68
C PRO A 344 -3.65 7.90 21.20
N VAL A 345 -2.90 8.50 20.26
CA VAL A 345 -3.16 8.33 18.84
C VAL A 345 -2.70 6.95 18.37
N MET A 346 -1.50 6.51 18.77
CA MET A 346 -1.03 5.14 18.47
C MET A 346 -1.98 4.10 19.07
N ALA A 347 -2.39 4.26 20.31
CA ALA A 347 -3.39 3.38 20.97
C ALA A 347 -4.71 3.36 20.17
N GLY A 348 -5.19 4.55 19.79
CA GLY A 348 -6.43 4.68 19.00
C GLY A 348 -6.32 4.10 17.60
N LEU A 349 -5.16 4.16 16.94
CA LEU A 349 -4.94 3.51 15.64
C LEU A 349 -5.06 1.98 15.75
N LYS A 350 -4.69 1.38 16.88
CA LYS A 350 -4.84 -0.07 17.12
C LYS A 350 -6.33 -0.47 17.31
N ASP A 351 -7.17 0.44 17.83
CA ASP A 351 -8.63 0.24 17.97
C ASP A 351 -9.41 1.53 17.62
N ARG A 352 -9.48 1.85 16.34
CA ARG A 352 -10.00 3.12 15.85
C ARG A 352 -11.52 3.22 15.76
N LEU A 353 -12.25 2.10 15.66
CA LEU A 353 -13.69 2.16 15.36
C LEU A 353 -14.50 2.94 16.40
N PRO A 354 -14.26 2.80 17.73
CA PRO A 354 -15.00 3.57 18.73
C PRO A 354 -14.74 5.07 18.68
N LEU A 355 -13.59 5.47 18.13
CA LEU A 355 -13.11 6.86 18.15
C LEU A 355 -13.60 7.67 16.95
N LEU A 356 -14.07 7.01 15.87
CA LEU A 356 -14.55 7.68 14.67
C LEU A 356 -15.75 8.58 14.97
N THR A 357 -15.74 9.81 14.45
CA THR A 357 -16.77 10.81 14.66
C THR A 357 -17.57 11.14 13.39
N GLY A 358 -18.56 12.01 13.53
CA GLY A 358 -19.37 12.51 12.42
C GLY A 358 -20.00 11.38 11.61
N ARG A 359 -20.09 11.55 10.29
CA ARG A 359 -20.69 10.56 9.37
C ARG A 359 -20.04 9.18 9.43
N CYS A 360 -18.75 9.08 9.83
CA CYS A 360 -18.10 7.80 9.99
C CYS A 360 -18.57 7.01 11.21
N ALA A 361 -18.99 7.70 12.28
CA ALA A 361 -19.49 7.05 13.50
C ALA A 361 -20.76 6.24 13.26
N SER A 362 -21.69 6.78 12.45
CA SER A 362 -22.99 6.17 12.12
C SER A 362 -23.02 5.41 10.79
N CYS A 363 -21.89 5.36 10.06
CA CYS A 363 -21.82 4.73 8.74
C CYS A 363 -22.00 3.20 8.84
N ARG A 364 -22.94 2.63 8.05
CA ARG A 364 -23.18 1.19 8.01
C ARG A 364 -21.96 0.38 7.55
N PHE A 365 -21.02 1.01 6.83
CA PHE A 365 -19.77 0.40 6.38
C PHE A 365 -18.58 0.61 7.33
N LYS A 366 -18.82 1.13 8.53
CA LYS A 366 -17.76 1.45 9.50
C LYS A 366 -16.80 0.29 9.74
N SER A 367 -17.31 -0.93 9.85
CA SER A 367 -16.52 -2.14 10.05
C SER A 367 -15.70 -2.56 8.83
N LEU A 368 -16.18 -2.26 7.61
CA LEU A 368 -15.50 -2.59 6.35
C LEU A 368 -14.46 -1.53 5.96
N CYS A 369 -14.81 -0.25 6.11
CA CYS A 369 -13.96 0.87 5.72
C CYS A 369 -12.94 1.24 6.82
N GLY A 370 -13.34 1.22 8.09
CA GLY A 370 -12.49 1.62 9.23
C GLY A 370 -12.15 3.11 9.26
N GLY A 371 -12.98 3.97 8.62
CA GLY A 371 -12.80 5.42 8.60
C GLY A 371 -11.77 5.92 7.59
N SER A 372 -11.29 5.08 6.70
CA SER A 372 -10.33 5.40 5.63
C SER A 372 -8.99 5.99 6.11
N LEU A 373 -8.37 6.95 5.41
CA LEU A 373 -7.03 7.45 5.69
C LEU A 373 -7.05 8.52 6.78
N ARG A 374 -6.47 8.21 7.96
CA ARG A 374 -6.46 9.14 9.10
C ARG A 374 -5.58 10.36 8.87
N ALA A 375 -4.45 10.19 8.17
CA ALA A 375 -3.58 11.31 7.80
C ALA A 375 -4.35 12.37 7.00
N ARG A 376 -5.13 11.96 5.99
CA ARG A 376 -5.94 12.90 5.19
C ARG A 376 -7.02 13.60 6.02
N ALA A 377 -7.68 12.86 6.93
CA ALA A 377 -8.66 13.45 7.83
C ALA A 377 -8.01 14.49 8.76
N GLU A 378 -6.88 14.18 9.36
CA GLU A 378 -6.18 15.07 10.29
C GLU A 378 -5.59 16.30 9.58
N ILE A 379 -4.97 16.14 8.42
CA ILE A 379 -4.46 17.28 7.63
C ILE A 379 -5.59 18.24 7.26
N ALA A 380 -6.75 17.72 6.83
CA ALA A 380 -7.85 18.55 6.38
C ALA A 380 -8.66 19.20 7.50
N THR A 381 -8.70 18.61 8.70
CA THR A 381 -9.63 19.02 9.76
C THR A 381 -8.95 19.36 11.10
N GLY A 382 -7.69 19.05 11.27
CA GLY A 382 -6.96 19.12 12.55
C GLY A 382 -7.37 18.01 13.54
N GLN A 383 -8.21 17.04 13.14
CA GLN A 383 -8.74 16.01 14.02
C GLN A 383 -8.52 14.61 13.43
N THR A 384 -7.78 13.78 14.14
CA THR A 384 -7.42 12.42 13.70
C THR A 384 -8.65 11.56 13.41
N TRP A 385 -9.72 11.70 14.18
CA TRP A 385 -10.90 10.82 14.14
C TRP A 385 -12.08 11.40 13.33
N ALA A 386 -11.91 12.56 12.73
CA ALA A 386 -12.91 13.18 11.86
C ALA A 386 -13.20 12.30 10.62
N PRO A 387 -14.33 12.52 9.94
CA PRO A 387 -14.57 11.90 8.63
C PRO A 387 -13.46 12.22 7.64
N ASP A 388 -13.04 11.20 6.88
CA ASP A 388 -12.09 11.38 5.79
C ASP A 388 -12.77 12.15 4.65
N PRO A 389 -12.28 13.35 4.24
CA PRO A 389 -12.88 14.14 3.17
C PRO A 389 -12.79 13.44 1.79
N GLY A 390 -11.91 12.46 1.64
CA GLY A 390 -11.85 11.63 0.43
C GLY A 390 -12.97 10.59 0.31
N CYS A 391 -13.87 10.47 1.31
CA CYS A 391 -14.98 9.54 1.24
C CYS A 391 -16.08 10.08 0.31
N TYR A 392 -16.21 9.46 -0.86
CA TYR A 392 -17.17 9.83 -1.90
C TYR A 392 -18.49 9.03 -1.88
N LEU A 393 -18.74 8.22 -0.84
CA LEU A 393 -20.05 7.60 -0.62
C LEU A 393 -21.08 8.65 -0.26
N THR A 394 -22.30 8.53 -0.79
CA THR A 394 -23.39 9.46 -0.46
C THR A 394 -23.97 9.17 0.93
N ASP A 395 -24.76 10.11 1.46
CA ASP A 395 -25.40 9.92 2.77
C ASP A 395 -26.46 8.82 2.72
N GLU A 396 -27.15 8.64 1.59
CA GLU A 396 -28.08 7.53 1.35
C GLU A 396 -27.33 6.18 1.31
N GLU A 397 -26.15 6.12 0.69
CA GLU A 397 -25.36 4.89 0.61
C GLU A 397 -24.84 4.45 1.98
N ILE A 398 -24.46 5.38 2.85
CA ILE A 398 -23.95 5.07 4.19
C ILE A 398 -25.02 4.87 5.25
N ALA A 399 -26.26 5.29 4.97
CA ALA A 399 -27.41 5.13 5.86
C ALA A 399 -27.87 3.65 5.94
N GLY A 400 -28.53 3.30 7.03
CA GLY A 400 -29.11 1.97 7.26
C GLY A 400 -28.40 1.16 8.34
N GLU A 401 -28.87 -0.07 8.53
CA GLU A 401 -28.33 -0.97 9.53
C GLU A 401 -26.86 -1.28 9.29
N PRO A 402 -26.04 -1.33 10.35
CA PRO A 402 -24.64 -1.72 10.25
C PRO A 402 -24.48 -3.06 9.55
N ILE A 403 -23.55 -3.12 8.60
CA ILE A 403 -23.18 -4.40 8.00
C ILE A 403 -22.41 -5.20 9.05
N VAL A 404 -23.13 -6.12 9.69
CA VAL A 404 -22.54 -7.07 10.64
C VAL A 404 -21.77 -8.11 9.84
N VAL A 405 -20.48 -8.09 10.00
CA VAL A 405 -19.61 -9.15 9.50
C VAL A 405 -19.47 -10.15 10.61
N ALA A 406 -19.88 -11.39 10.37
CA ALA A 406 -19.61 -12.46 11.31
C ALA A 406 -18.09 -12.51 11.56
N GLU A 407 -17.68 -12.36 12.81
CA GLU A 407 -16.28 -12.62 13.16
C GLU A 407 -15.96 -14.02 12.69
N ALA A 408 -14.93 -14.15 11.85
CA ALA A 408 -14.53 -15.46 11.35
C ALA A 408 -14.22 -16.33 12.59
N SER A 409 -15.10 -17.26 12.88
CA SER A 409 -14.99 -18.20 14.00
C SER A 409 -13.57 -18.77 14.00
N ALA A 410 -12.92 -18.78 15.15
CA ALA A 410 -11.66 -19.45 15.32
C ALA A 410 -11.87 -20.91 14.94
N VAL A 411 -11.37 -21.33 13.81
CA VAL A 411 -11.15 -22.76 13.56
C VAL A 411 -10.13 -23.17 14.61
N SER A 412 -10.59 -23.82 15.65
CA SER A 412 -9.76 -24.50 16.64
C SER A 412 -8.79 -25.37 15.85
N ALA A 413 -7.49 -25.10 15.99
CA ALA A 413 -6.48 -26.05 15.58
C ALA A 413 -6.66 -27.27 16.51
N GLU A 414 -7.36 -28.29 16.04
CA GLU A 414 -7.23 -29.61 16.64
C GLU A 414 -5.77 -30.03 16.41
N GLU A 415 -5.02 -30.09 17.49
CA GLU A 415 -3.74 -30.76 17.50
C GLU A 415 -3.95 -32.21 17.05
N PRO A 416 -3.13 -32.74 16.15
CA PRO A 416 -3.18 -34.16 15.85
C PRO A 416 -2.68 -34.88 17.09
N ASN A 417 -3.61 -35.57 17.76
CA ASN A 417 -3.42 -36.40 18.92
C ASN A 417 -2.34 -37.46 18.61
N GLY A 418 -1.18 -37.27 19.19
CA GLY A 418 -0.04 -38.16 19.03
C GLY A 418 -0.24 -39.50 19.70
N ASN A 419 0.17 -40.54 19.01
CA ASN A 419 0.83 -41.72 19.56
C ASN A 419 -0.05 -42.67 20.37
N ARG A 420 -0.79 -43.54 19.70
CA ARG A 420 -1.08 -44.87 20.28
C ARG A 420 0.05 -45.82 19.90
N ARG A 421 0.95 -46.09 20.84
CA ARG A 421 1.81 -47.27 20.81
C ARG A 421 0.95 -48.51 20.88
N ALA A 422 1.11 -49.41 19.90
CA ALA A 422 0.57 -50.77 19.99
C ALA A 422 1.38 -51.60 21.01
N PRO A 423 0.75 -52.48 21.81
CA PRO A 423 1.50 -53.37 22.66
C PRO A 423 2.09 -54.51 21.84
N SER A 424 3.34 -54.81 22.15
CA SER A 424 4.06 -55.99 21.74
C SER A 424 3.36 -57.25 22.28
N GLY A 425 3.07 -58.18 21.41
CA GLY A 425 2.79 -59.58 21.63
C GLY A 425 3.41 -60.37 20.52
#